data_820e68a5954a9ed74c7489ced7562ece
#
_entry.id   820e68a5954a9ed74c7489ced7562ece
#
_cell.length_a   1.000
_cell.length_b   1.000
_cell.length_c   1.000
_cell.angle_alpha   90.00
_cell.angle_beta   90.00
_cell.angle_gamma   90.00
#
_symmetry.space_group_name_H-M   'P 1'
#
loop_
_entity.id
_entity.type
_entity.pdbx_description
1 polymer ?
#
loop_
_entity_poly.entity_id
_entity_poly.type
_entity_poly.pdbx_seq_one_letter_code
_entity_poly.pdbx_strand_id
1 'polypeptide(L)'
;MARGFAGAAADQAACPCGSGATLDSCCAPFHQGLLKAQSAEQLMRSRYSAYALGEIEYLIATHPEPETPIRQRRRELRASNRQIRWIQLEILAVDSGGPEDCQGTVQFVAHCIAAGHRRCLEETSLFERRDGQLSGDWLYIRAL
;
A
#
# COMPACT_ATOMS: atom_id res chain seq x y z
N MET A 1 7.64 33.93 -0.82
CA MET A 1 8.90 33.17 -0.86
C MET A 1 8.87 32.02 0.15
N ALA A 2 8.75 32.31 1.42
CA ALA A 2 8.76 31.26 2.47
C ALA A 2 7.67 30.21 2.28
N ARG A 3 6.48 30.62 1.88
CA ARG A 3 5.36 29.70 1.66
C ARG A 3 5.63 28.71 0.52
N GLY A 4 6.29 29.18 -0.52
CA GLY A 4 6.64 28.32 -1.65
C GLY A 4 7.62 27.22 -1.23
N PHE A 5 8.57 27.56 -0.40
CA PHE A 5 9.54 26.59 0.10
C PHE A 5 8.89 25.52 0.97
N ALA A 6 8.00 25.93 1.87
CA ALA A 6 7.32 24.99 2.73
C ALA A 6 6.44 24.00 1.94
N GLY A 7 5.68 24.53 0.97
CA GLY A 7 4.85 23.69 0.10
C GLY A 7 5.68 22.76 -0.76
N ALA A 8 6.78 23.27 -1.35
CA ALA A 8 7.67 22.46 -2.16
C ALA A 8 8.32 21.34 -1.35
N ALA A 9 8.72 21.62 -0.11
CA ALA A 9 9.32 20.61 0.76
C ALA A 9 8.33 19.49 1.07
N ALA A 10 7.06 19.81 1.34
CA ALA A 10 6.03 18.81 1.60
C ALA A 10 5.74 17.97 0.35
N ASP A 11 5.66 18.64 -0.83
CA ASP A 11 5.38 17.96 -2.09
C ASP A 11 6.55 17.08 -2.54
N GLN A 12 7.77 17.40 -2.08
CA GLN A 12 8.97 16.66 -2.45
C GLN A 12 9.35 15.59 -1.42
N ALA A 13 8.50 15.34 -0.42
CA ALA A 13 8.77 14.30 0.54
C ALA A 13 8.88 12.94 -0.15
N ALA A 14 9.85 12.12 0.27
CA ALA A 14 10.03 10.79 -0.27
C ALA A 14 8.81 9.92 0.02
N CYS A 15 8.45 9.09 -0.93
CA CYS A 15 7.34 8.16 -0.73
C CYS A 15 7.72 7.12 0.33
N PRO A 16 6.84 6.85 1.30
CA PRO A 16 7.13 5.84 2.33
C PRO A 16 7.42 4.45 1.76
N CYS A 17 6.98 4.15 0.54
CA CYS A 17 7.16 2.81 -0.05
C CYS A 17 8.62 2.50 -0.41
N GLY A 18 9.53 3.47 -0.34
CA GLY A 18 10.93 3.23 -0.61
C GLY A 18 11.30 3.15 -2.08
N SER A 19 10.46 3.62 -2.98
CA SER A 19 10.74 3.61 -4.41
C SER A 19 11.86 4.57 -4.82
N GLY A 20 12.14 5.56 -3.97
CA GLY A 20 13.08 6.63 -4.29
C GLY A 20 12.40 7.85 -4.94
N ALA A 21 11.16 7.73 -5.37
CA ALA A 21 10.40 8.84 -5.91
C ALA A 21 9.73 9.65 -4.79
N THR A 22 9.29 10.86 -5.12
CA THR A 22 8.49 11.65 -4.18
C THR A 22 7.09 11.05 -4.06
N LEU A 23 6.42 11.31 -2.95
CA LEU A 23 5.07 10.81 -2.72
C LEU A 23 4.12 11.23 -3.83
N ASP A 24 4.16 12.49 -4.26
CA ASP A 24 3.30 13.00 -5.32
C ASP A 24 3.52 12.32 -6.66
N SER A 25 4.73 11.84 -6.91
CA SER A 25 5.08 11.14 -8.15
C SER A 25 5.01 9.62 -8.02
N CYS A 26 4.60 9.11 -6.87
CA CYS A 26 4.60 7.68 -6.59
C CYS A 26 3.23 7.20 -6.12
N CYS A 27 3.01 7.11 -4.80
CA CYS A 27 1.80 6.48 -4.27
C CYS A 27 0.60 7.41 -4.14
N ALA A 28 0.79 8.72 -4.02
CA ALA A 28 -0.33 9.65 -3.83
C ALA A 28 -1.40 9.57 -4.92
N PRO A 29 -1.04 9.49 -6.23
CA PRO A 29 -2.08 9.38 -7.27
C PRO A 29 -2.96 8.14 -7.13
N PHE A 30 -2.40 7.03 -6.63
CA PHE A 30 -3.20 5.82 -6.38
C PHE A 30 -4.16 6.05 -5.23
N HIS A 31 -3.69 6.64 -4.13
CA HIS A 31 -4.53 6.93 -2.97
C HIS A 31 -5.68 7.87 -3.31
N GLN A 32 -5.44 8.80 -4.23
CA GLN A 32 -6.43 9.77 -4.67
C GLN A 32 -7.40 9.23 -5.72
N GLY A 33 -7.18 8.02 -6.19
CA GLY A 33 -8.02 7.41 -7.22
C GLY A 33 -7.76 7.92 -8.63
N LEU A 34 -6.66 8.65 -8.84
CA LEU A 34 -6.30 9.20 -10.15
C LEU A 34 -5.65 8.14 -11.05
N LEU A 35 -4.94 7.19 -10.46
CA LEU A 35 -4.28 6.11 -11.18
C LEU A 35 -4.64 4.77 -10.55
N LYS A 36 -4.60 3.71 -11.37
CA LYS A 36 -4.76 2.33 -10.93
C LYS A 36 -3.43 1.62 -10.99
N ALA A 37 -3.16 0.76 -10.02
CA ALA A 37 -1.94 -0.04 -10.00
C ALA A 37 -1.87 -0.92 -11.26
N GLN A 38 -0.71 -0.94 -11.90
CA GLN A 38 -0.48 -1.69 -13.14
C GLN A 38 0.17 -3.05 -12.87
N SER A 39 0.60 -3.30 -11.64
CA SER A 39 1.25 -4.54 -11.26
C SER A 39 0.98 -4.84 -9.79
N ALA A 40 1.20 -6.11 -9.43
CA ALA A 40 1.10 -6.54 -8.03
C ALA A 40 2.08 -5.77 -7.14
N GLU A 41 3.32 -5.56 -7.61
CA GLU A 41 4.30 -4.81 -6.84
C GLU A 41 3.85 -3.38 -6.61
N GLN A 42 3.31 -2.73 -7.64
CA GLN A 42 2.84 -1.36 -7.51
C GLN A 42 1.68 -1.27 -6.51
N LEU A 43 0.80 -2.26 -6.50
CA LEU A 43 -0.27 -2.31 -5.50
C LEU A 43 0.31 -2.53 -4.10
N MET A 44 1.29 -3.43 -3.94
CA MET A 44 1.93 -3.67 -2.65
C MET A 44 2.53 -2.38 -2.09
N ARG A 45 3.30 -1.67 -2.91
CA ARG A 45 3.94 -0.43 -2.49
C ARG A 45 2.92 0.64 -2.10
N SER A 46 1.86 0.79 -2.90
CA SER A 46 0.84 1.80 -2.61
C SER A 46 0.01 1.45 -1.37
N ARG A 47 -0.22 0.17 -1.09
CA ARG A 47 -0.88 -0.25 0.13
C ARG A 47 0.00 -0.02 1.36
N TYR A 48 1.31 -0.31 1.26
CA TYR A 48 2.23 0.00 2.36
C TYR A 48 2.21 1.49 2.69
N SER A 49 2.31 2.35 1.68
CA SER A 49 2.24 3.80 1.87
C SER A 49 0.90 4.21 2.48
N ALA A 50 -0.18 3.53 2.10
CA ALA A 50 -1.50 3.80 2.66
C ALA A 50 -1.55 3.50 4.16
N TYR A 51 -0.93 2.40 4.60
CA TYR A 51 -0.78 2.14 6.03
C TYR A 51 0.05 3.22 6.71
N ALA A 52 1.17 3.59 6.11
CA ALA A 52 2.07 4.58 6.70
C ALA A 52 1.43 5.96 6.83
N LEU A 53 0.55 6.31 5.90
CA LEU A 53 -0.07 7.64 5.84
C LEU A 53 -1.52 7.68 6.34
N GLY A 54 -2.09 6.53 6.68
CA GLY A 54 -3.47 6.47 7.16
C GLY A 54 -4.52 6.61 6.07
N GLU A 55 -4.22 6.17 4.85
CA GLU A 55 -5.17 6.19 3.73
C GLU A 55 -6.09 4.98 3.80
N ILE A 56 -6.99 4.99 4.77
CA ILE A 56 -7.83 3.85 5.13
C ILE A 56 -8.76 3.42 3.98
N GLU A 57 -9.36 4.38 3.27
CA GLU A 57 -10.30 4.06 2.19
C GLU A 57 -9.61 3.32 1.04
N TYR A 58 -8.35 3.64 0.77
CA TYR A 58 -7.58 2.92 -0.24
C TYR A 58 -7.34 1.46 0.18
N LEU A 59 -7.03 1.23 1.44
CA LEU A 59 -6.85 -0.12 1.97
C LEU A 59 -8.13 -0.96 1.84
N ILE A 60 -9.27 -0.35 2.13
CA ILE A 60 -10.57 -1.02 2.00
C ILE A 60 -10.86 -1.33 0.52
N ALA A 61 -10.67 -0.35 -0.35
CA ALA A 61 -10.98 -0.49 -1.78
C ALA A 61 -10.13 -1.56 -2.47
N THR A 62 -8.90 -1.78 -2.00
CA THR A 62 -7.96 -2.68 -2.65
C THR A 62 -7.87 -4.07 -2.01
N HIS A 63 -8.66 -4.33 -0.99
CA HIS A 63 -8.71 -5.65 -0.34
C HIS A 63 -10.17 -6.04 -0.09
N PRO A 64 -10.75 -6.93 -0.91
CA PRO A 64 -12.14 -7.33 -0.71
C PRO A 64 -12.28 -8.24 0.52
N GLU A 65 -13.22 -7.88 1.38
CA GLU A 65 -13.63 -8.69 2.55
C GLU A 65 -15.15 -8.64 2.65
N PRO A 66 -15.86 -9.36 1.76
CA PRO A 66 -17.31 -9.24 1.69
C PRO A 66 -18.04 -9.67 2.96
N GLU A 67 -17.40 -10.48 3.79
CA GLU A 67 -18.01 -10.98 5.04
C GLU A 67 -18.01 -9.92 6.15
N THR A 68 -17.22 -8.87 6.02
CA THR A 68 -17.07 -7.86 7.08
C THR A 68 -17.63 -6.52 6.62
N PRO A 69 -18.56 -5.92 7.38
CA PRO A 69 -19.11 -4.61 7.03
C PRO A 69 -18.02 -3.55 6.91
N ILE A 70 -18.15 -2.66 5.93
CA ILE A 70 -17.16 -1.62 5.66
C ILE A 70 -16.95 -0.71 6.89
N ARG A 71 -18.02 -0.39 7.61
CA ARG A 71 -17.94 0.43 8.83
C ARG A 71 -17.02 -0.21 9.86
N GLN A 72 -17.15 -1.53 10.04
CA GLN A 72 -16.31 -2.28 10.97
C GLN A 72 -14.86 -2.31 10.50
N ARG A 73 -14.63 -2.57 9.21
CA ARG A 73 -13.29 -2.58 8.62
C ARG A 73 -12.60 -1.23 8.82
N ARG A 74 -13.32 -0.15 8.57
CA ARG A 74 -12.79 1.21 8.72
C ARG A 74 -12.37 1.48 10.16
N ARG A 75 -13.22 1.08 11.11
CA ARG A 75 -12.93 1.26 12.54
C ARG A 75 -11.70 0.46 12.97
N GLU A 76 -11.61 -0.79 12.55
CA GLU A 76 -10.50 -1.67 12.91
C GLU A 76 -9.17 -1.20 12.30
N LEU A 77 -9.19 -0.79 11.04
CA LEU A 77 -8.00 -0.26 10.39
C LEU A 77 -7.50 1.02 11.05
N ARG A 78 -8.41 1.92 11.39
CA ARG A 78 -8.05 3.15 12.10
C ARG A 78 -7.44 2.85 13.47
N ALA A 79 -8.04 1.91 14.19
CA ALA A 79 -7.56 1.55 15.52
C ALA A 79 -6.16 0.94 15.46
N SER A 80 -5.95 -0.04 14.59
CA SER A 80 -4.63 -0.68 14.46
C SER A 80 -3.59 0.29 13.92
N ASN A 81 -3.97 1.17 13.00
CA ASN A 81 -3.03 2.10 12.38
C ASN A 81 -2.53 3.16 13.36
N ARG A 82 -3.31 3.49 14.38
CA ARG A 82 -2.86 4.42 15.43
C ARG A 82 -1.79 3.83 16.33
N GLN A 83 -1.69 2.51 16.39
CA GLN A 83 -0.77 1.80 17.29
C GLN A 83 0.53 1.40 16.62
N ILE A 84 0.62 1.54 15.30
CA ILE A 84 1.76 1.08 14.52
C ILE A 84 2.34 2.25 13.74
N ARG A 85 3.66 2.44 13.85
CA ARG A 85 4.38 3.40 13.03
C ARG A 85 5.23 2.62 12.04
N TRP A 86 4.90 2.73 10.76
CA TRP A 86 5.64 2.06 9.70
C TRP A 86 6.91 2.84 9.37
N ILE A 87 8.03 2.13 9.22
CA ILE A 87 9.35 2.74 9.07
C ILE A 87 9.92 2.51 7.68
N GLN A 88 9.88 1.25 7.19
CA GLN A 88 10.57 0.87 5.97
C GLN A 88 9.93 -0.36 5.35
N LEU A 89 9.89 -0.38 4.02
CA LEU A 89 9.46 -1.53 3.23
C LEU A 89 10.64 -2.04 2.42
N GLU A 90 10.88 -3.36 2.48
CA GLU A 90 11.84 -4.04 1.63
C GLU A 90 11.10 -5.06 0.78
N ILE A 91 11.16 -4.92 -0.54
CA ILE A 91 10.64 -5.93 -1.47
C ILE A 91 11.74 -6.95 -1.69
N LEU A 92 11.48 -8.21 -1.36
CA LEU A 92 12.47 -9.28 -1.46
C LEU A 92 12.37 -10.04 -2.77
N ALA A 93 11.15 -10.32 -3.24
CA ALA A 93 10.94 -11.08 -4.46
C ALA A 93 9.57 -10.76 -5.05
N VAL A 94 9.49 -10.76 -6.36
CA VAL A 94 8.24 -10.59 -7.10
C VAL A 94 8.14 -11.75 -8.10
N ASP A 95 7.00 -12.45 -8.08
CA ASP A 95 6.74 -13.55 -9.02
C ASP A 95 5.45 -13.24 -9.76
N SER A 96 5.56 -13.06 -11.08
CA SER A 96 4.43 -12.68 -11.94
C SER A 96 3.83 -11.33 -11.51
N GLY A 97 2.56 -11.10 -11.78
CA GLY A 97 1.86 -9.88 -11.36
C GLY A 97 2.14 -8.67 -12.22
N GLY A 98 2.63 -8.88 -13.45
CA GLY A 98 2.88 -7.80 -14.40
C GLY A 98 1.62 -7.42 -15.18
N PRO A 99 1.77 -6.48 -16.15
CA PRO A 99 0.62 -5.97 -16.91
C PRO A 99 -0.16 -7.02 -17.68
N GLU A 100 0.47 -8.15 -18.00
CA GLU A 100 -0.17 -9.23 -18.78
C GLU A 100 -0.62 -10.39 -17.90
N ASP A 101 -0.46 -10.26 -16.58
CA ASP A 101 -0.81 -11.33 -15.64
C ASP A 101 -2.08 -10.99 -14.89
N CYS A 102 -2.82 -12.02 -14.48
CA CYS A 102 -4.02 -11.87 -13.65
C CYS A 102 -3.73 -12.17 -12.18
N GLN A 103 -2.54 -12.66 -11.87
CA GLN A 103 -2.15 -13.08 -10.53
C GLN A 103 -0.66 -12.88 -10.35
N GLY A 104 -0.24 -12.60 -9.12
CA GLY A 104 1.16 -12.51 -8.78
C GLY A 104 1.38 -12.51 -7.29
N THR A 105 2.63 -12.71 -6.89
CA THR A 105 3.01 -12.69 -5.48
C THR A 105 4.14 -11.70 -5.25
N VAL A 106 4.14 -11.10 -4.05
CA VAL A 106 5.21 -10.21 -3.63
C VAL A 106 5.64 -10.64 -2.23
N GLN A 107 6.92 -10.95 -2.09
CA GLN A 107 7.52 -11.23 -0.80
C GLN A 107 8.19 -9.97 -0.30
N PHE A 108 7.95 -9.60 0.94
CA PHE A 108 8.45 -8.35 1.48
C PHE A 108 8.70 -8.45 2.99
N VAL A 109 9.47 -7.48 3.49
CA VAL A 109 9.61 -7.22 4.92
C VAL A 109 9.15 -5.80 5.17
N ALA A 110 8.22 -5.63 6.09
CA ALA A 110 7.77 -4.33 6.55
C ALA A 110 8.27 -4.11 7.97
N HIS A 111 9.02 -3.03 8.18
CA HIS A 111 9.55 -2.67 9.48
C HIS A 111 8.65 -1.65 10.14
N CYS A 112 8.40 -1.81 11.44
CA CYS A 112 7.52 -0.90 12.17
C CYS A 112 7.96 -0.78 13.63
N ILE A 113 7.35 0.18 14.32
CA ILE A 113 7.43 0.31 15.77
C ILE A 113 6.00 0.15 16.29
N ALA A 114 5.81 -0.80 17.22
CA ALA A 114 4.54 -1.03 17.87
C ALA A 114 4.77 -1.21 19.36
N ALA A 115 4.01 -0.52 20.20
CA ALA A 115 4.16 -0.56 21.65
C ALA A 115 5.60 -0.26 22.11
N GLY A 116 6.28 0.67 21.42
CA GLY A 116 7.65 1.06 21.74
C GLY A 116 8.74 0.10 21.29
N HIS A 117 8.40 -0.97 20.57
CA HIS A 117 9.35 -1.97 20.12
C HIS A 117 9.43 -2.03 18.60
N ARG A 118 10.64 -2.23 18.07
CA ARG A 118 10.82 -2.48 16.64
C ARG A 118 10.36 -3.89 16.31
N ARG A 119 9.63 -4.00 15.22
CA ARG A 119 9.11 -5.29 14.73
C ARG A 119 9.28 -5.37 13.23
N CYS A 120 9.34 -6.61 12.72
CA CYS A 120 9.37 -6.90 11.30
C CYS A 120 8.21 -7.83 10.97
N LEU A 121 7.51 -7.50 9.89
CA LEU A 121 6.53 -8.40 9.30
C LEU A 121 7.11 -8.91 7.98
N GLU A 122 7.40 -10.21 7.91
CA GLU A 122 7.79 -10.84 6.66
C GLU A 122 6.62 -11.64 6.14
N GLU A 123 6.26 -11.39 4.89
CA GLU A 123 5.08 -12.01 4.29
C GLU A 123 5.29 -12.19 2.80
N THR A 124 4.70 -13.26 2.25
CA THR A 124 4.48 -13.38 0.82
C THR A 124 3.00 -13.20 0.59
N SER A 125 2.65 -12.17 -0.15
CA SER A 125 1.25 -11.79 -0.39
C SER A 125 0.80 -12.22 -1.77
N LEU A 126 -0.42 -12.70 -1.85
CA LEU A 126 -1.07 -13.03 -3.12
C LEU A 126 -1.91 -11.84 -3.58
N PHE A 127 -1.72 -11.48 -4.85
CA PHE A 127 -2.49 -10.44 -5.52
C PHE A 127 -3.17 -11.03 -6.75
N GLU A 128 -4.39 -10.59 -7.01
CA GLU A 128 -5.16 -11.02 -8.18
C GLU A 128 -5.89 -9.84 -8.79
N ARG A 129 -6.18 -9.92 -10.09
CA ARG A 129 -7.05 -8.94 -10.72
C ARG A 129 -8.50 -9.27 -10.39
N ARG A 130 -9.32 -8.23 -10.24
CA ARG A 130 -10.76 -8.39 -10.00
C ARG A 130 -11.37 -9.25 -11.11
N ASP A 131 -12.15 -10.25 -10.69
CA ASP A 131 -12.82 -11.20 -11.57
C ASP A 131 -11.86 -12.02 -12.47
N GLY A 132 -10.57 -12.04 -12.13
CA GLY A 132 -9.58 -12.79 -12.90
C GLY A 132 -9.35 -12.27 -14.31
N GLN A 133 -9.66 -11.01 -14.58
CA GLN A 133 -9.57 -10.43 -15.92
C GLN A 133 -8.49 -9.37 -16.01
N LEU A 134 -7.80 -9.31 -17.17
CA LEU A 134 -6.74 -8.33 -17.41
C LEU A 134 -7.23 -6.88 -17.28
N SER A 135 -8.51 -6.64 -17.53
CA SER A 135 -9.11 -5.31 -17.36
C SER A 135 -9.45 -5.00 -15.89
N GLY A 136 -9.36 -5.99 -15.00
CA GLY A 136 -9.70 -5.81 -13.61
C GLY A 136 -8.60 -5.13 -12.80
N ASP A 137 -8.99 -4.45 -11.75
CA ASP A 137 -8.06 -3.82 -10.83
C ASP A 137 -7.28 -4.87 -10.04
N TRP A 138 -6.02 -4.57 -9.73
CA TRP A 138 -5.24 -5.39 -8.81
C TRP A 138 -5.80 -5.30 -7.40
N LEU A 139 -5.90 -6.43 -6.73
CA LEU A 139 -6.41 -6.55 -5.37
C LEU A 139 -5.44 -7.37 -4.53
N TYR A 140 -5.31 -6.99 -3.27
CA TYR A 140 -4.65 -7.85 -2.27
C TYR A 140 -5.65 -8.92 -1.84
N ILE A 141 -5.22 -10.18 -1.88
CA ILE A 141 -6.11 -11.30 -1.55
C ILE A 141 -5.81 -11.85 -0.16
N ARG A 142 -4.58 -12.30 0.09
CA ARG A 142 -4.19 -12.86 1.38
C ARG A 142 -2.69 -13.08 1.48
N ALA A 143 -2.25 -13.33 2.71
CA ALA A 143 -0.91 -13.86 2.96
C ALA A 143 -0.87 -15.33 2.59
N LEU A 144 0.27 -15.79 2.09
CA LEU A 144 0.51 -17.20 1.78
C LEU A 144 1.25 -17.90 2.90
#